data_9b8d133ef7fecaf10e4cd6b97032039c
#
_entry.id   9b8d133ef7fecaf10e4cd6b97032039c
#
_cell.length_a   1.000
_cell.length_b   1.000
_cell.length_c   1.000
_cell.angle_alpha   90.00
_cell.angle_beta   90.00
_cell.angle_gamma   90.00
#
_symmetry.space_group_name_H-M   'P 1'
#
loop_
_entity.id
_entity.type
_entity.pdbx_description
1 polymer ?
#
loop_
_entity_poly.entity_id
_entity_poly.type
_entity_poly.pdbx_seq_one_letter_code
_entity_poly.pdbx_strand_id
1 'polypeptide(L)'
;MQKKKLLHLIWIIPAALILLFFVLSCFYTVNETENAVVTTFGKVSGVSSAGLHFKLPYPIQNAQTVDMTTRKLRIGYSGKEDNPEVKSDEASMITGDYNIVSVDFFIEWKVSDPQKYLFNSEAPDSILSFVAQAAARDIIGSSTVDDILTTGKMTIQSNIKALMTERLTGYDIGVQVTDVKIQDAEPPTAEVSAAFKEVETAKQQMETAINEANAYKASVIPKANADADKIIKDAEAYTEERTNEATGQASKFSAIYTEYSRNPAVTKKRMYLEMLEEALPGVKVYINATEGGTNTVLPLESIVKGGSANG
;
A
#
# COMPACT_ATOMS: atom_id res chain seq x y z
N MET A 1 -17.16 -77.81 54.12
CA MET A 1 -17.36 -76.30 54.22
C MET A 1 -16.57 -75.52 53.15
N GLN A 2 -15.51 -76.02 52.58
CA GLN A 2 -14.67 -75.31 51.61
C GLN A 2 -15.27 -75.11 50.20
N LYS A 3 -16.08 -76.05 49.70
CA LYS A 3 -16.69 -75.98 48.35
C LYS A 3 -17.69 -74.79 48.18
N LYS A 4 -18.42 -74.43 49.25
CA LYS A 4 -19.35 -73.24 49.20
C LYS A 4 -18.61 -71.91 49.16
N LYS A 5 -17.47 -71.77 49.84
CA LYS A 5 -16.63 -70.62 49.79
C LYS A 5 -15.98 -70.38 48.41
N LEU A 6 -15.59 -71.44 47.72
CA LEU A 6 -15.03 -71.40 46.37
C LEU A 6 -16.09 -70.96 45.34
N LEU A 7 -17.36 -71.43 45.52
CA LEU A 7 -18.46 -71.04 44.63
C LEU A 7 -18.80 -69.58 44.77
N HIS A 8 -18.77 -68.99 45.98
CA HIS A 8 -18.93 -67.57 46.18
C HIS A 8 -17.76 -66.74 45.61
N LEU A 9 -16.52 -67.24 45.67
CA LEU A 9 -15.37 -66.57 45.11
C LEU A 9 -15.44 -66.47 43.58
N ILE A 10 -15.96 -67.53 42.90
CA ILE A 10 -16.15 -67.54 41.44
C ILE A 10 -17.13 -66.49 40.96
N TRP A 11 -18.10 -66.10 41.77
CA TRP A 11 -19.07 -65.01 41.42
C TRP A 11 -18.62 -63.64 41.89
N ILE A 12 -17.80 -63.52 42.93
CA ILE A 12 -17.30 -62.26 43.47
C ILE A 12 -16.24 -61.63 42.51
N ILE A 13 -15.34 -62.48 41.90
CA ILE A 13 -14.33 -61.99 40.99
C ILE A 13 -14.88 -61.29 39.75
N PRO A 14 -15.83 -61.87 38.99
CA PRO A 14 -16.45 -61.22 37.85
C PRO A 14 -17.30 -60.00 38.28
N ALA A 15 -17.99 -60.06 39.42
CA ALA A 15 -18.70 -58.92 39.94
C ALA A 15 -17.77 -57.75 40.31
N ALA A 16 -16.64 -58.01 40.93
CA ALA A 16 -15.63 -57.00 41.22
C ALA A 16 -14.96 -56.42 39.97
N LEU A 17 -14.74 -57.26 38.94
CA LEU A 17 -14.25 -56.81 37.63
C LEU A 17 -15.22 -55.89 36.89
N ILE A 18 -16.54 -56.25 36.94
CA ILE A 18 -17.59 -55.43 36.38
C ILE A 18 -17.70 -54.08 37.12
N LEU A 19 -17.63 -54.12 38.47
CA LEU A 19 -17.62 -52.88 39.27
C LEU A 19 -16.41 -52.00 38.99
N LEU A 20 -15.25 -52.59 38.87
CA LEU A 20 -14.01 -51.85 38.49
C LEU A 20 -14.13 -51.25 37.12
N PHE A 21 -14.62 -51.98 36.14
CA PHE A 21 -14.90 -51.47 34.79
C PHE A 21 -15.89 -50.33 34.81
N PHE A 22 -16.91 -50.42 35.64
CA PHE A 22 -17.95 -49.40 35.84
C PHE A 22 -17.33 -48.11 36.41
N VAL A 23 -16.46 -48.21 37.41
CA VAL A 23 -15.74 -47.08 38.02
C VAL A 23 -14.80 -46.44 37.04
N LEU A 24 -14.01 -47.23 36.28
CA LEU A 24 -13.10 -46.71 35.28
C LEU A 24 -13.82 -46.00 34.11
N SER A 25 -15.01 -46.47 33.77
CA SER A 25 -15.87 -45.84 32.74
C SER A 25 -16.47 -44.48 33.16
N CYS A 26 -16.35 -44.12 34.44
CA CYS A 26 -16.85 -42.84 34.96
C CYS A 26 -15.93 -41.67 34.68
N PHE A 27 -14.68 -41.90 34.27
CA PHE A 27 -13.73 -40.85 34.01
C PHE A 27 -13.57 -40.61 32.48
N TYR A 28 -13.49 -39.36 32.10
CA TYR A 28 -13.15 -38.96 30.74
C TYR A 28 -12.24 -37.74 30.77
N THR A 29 -11.40 -37.61 29.77
CA THR A 29 -10.47 -36.52 29.60
C THR A 29 -10.91 -35.67 28.39
N VAL A 30 -10.80 -34.36 28.55
CA VAL A 30 -11.06 -33.38 27.49
C VAL A 30 -9.73 -32.68 27.17
N ASN A 31 -9.36 -32.65 25.91
CA ASN A 31 -8.13 -31.98 25.45
C ASN A 31 -8.25 -30.46 25.60
N GLU A 32 -7.11 -29.76 25.60
CA GLU A 32 -7.08 -28.29 25.75
C GLU A 32 -7.81 -27.55 24.61
N THR A 33 -7.86 -28.17 23.44
CA THR A 33 -8.52 -27.61 22.23
C THR A 33 -9.98 -27.95 22.10
N GLU A 34 -10.54 -28.77 23.02
CA GLU A 34 -11.88 -29.31 22.95
C GLU A 34 -12.73 -28.91 24.16
N ASN A 35 -14.03 -28.86 23.94
CA ASN A 35 -15.01 -28.85 25.02
C ASN A 35 -15.91 -30.06 24.88
N ALA A 36 -16.32 -30.64 26.00
CA ALA A 36 -17.24 -31.77 26.01
C ALA A 36 -18.62 -31.35 26.46
N VAL A 37 -19.64 -31.72 25.69
CA VAL A 37 -21.04 -31.57 26.07
C VAL A 37 -21.53 -32.87 26.68
N VAL A 38 -21.94 -32.82 27.96
CA VAL A 38 -22.45 -33.97 28.69
C VAL A 38 -23.97 -34.01 28.61
N THR A 39 -24.51 -35.11 28.14
CA THR A 39 -25.96 -35.35 28.12
C THR A 39 -26.34 -36.43 29.11
N THR A 40 -27.42 -36.22 29.81
CA THR A 40 -28.03 -37.20 30.74
C THR A 40 -29.37 -37.66 30.17
N PHE A 41 -29.46 -38.92 29.78
CA PHE A 41 -30.66 -39.49 29.10
C PHE A 41 -31.11 -38.63 27.89
N GLY A 42 -30.12 -38.12 27.11
CA GLY A 42 -30.36 -37.30 25.92
C GLY A 42 -30.58 -35.80 26.16
N LYS A 43 -30.75 -35.37 27.44
CA LYS A 43 -30.86 -33.95 27.78
C LYS A 43 -29.50 -33.38 28.13
N VAL A 44 -29.15 -32.21 27.58
CA VAL A 44 -27.90 -31.52 27.93
C VAL A 44 -27.86 -31.20 29.41
N SER A 45 -26.83 -31.65 30.10
CA SER A 45 -26.60 -31.47 31.53
C SER A 45 -25.55 -30.40 31.84
N GLY A 46 -24.59 -30.20 30.93
CA GLY A 46 -23.54 -29.19 31.07
C GLY A 46 -22.43 -29.30 30.01
N VAL A 47 -21.60 -28.31 30.00
CA VAL A 47 -20.39 -28.27 29.15
C VAL A 47 -19.19 -28.34 30.06
N SER A 48 -18.23 -29.21 29.74
CA SER A 48 -16.97 -29.41 30.47
C SER A 48 -15.82 -28.86 29.63
N SER A 49 -14.98 -28.06 30.27
CA SER A 49 -13.73 -27.54 29.66
C SER A 49 -12.60 -28.58 29.71
N ALA A 50 -11.43 -28.23 29.24
CA ALA A 50 -10.23 -29.08 29.28
C ALA A 50 -9.95 -29.64 30.68
N GLY A 51 -9.52 -30.89 30.74
CA GLY A 51 -9.14 -31.59 31.98
C GLY A 51 -9.79 -32.93 32.18
N LEU A 52 -9.64 -33.48 33.39
CA LEU A 52 -10.24 -34.74 33.83
C LEU A 52 -11.58 -34.46 34.49
N HIS A 53 -12.62 -35.09 33.98
CA HIS A 53 -13.98 -34.94 34.46
C HIS A 53 -14.61 -36.30 34.82
N PHE A 54 -15.61 -36.22 35.67
CA PHE A 54 -16.39 -37.40 36.09
C PHE A 54 -17.75 -37.36 35.40
N LYS A 55 -18.18 -38.52 34.88
CA LYS A 55 -19.53 -38.72 34.34
C LYS A 55 -20.09 -40.06 34.81
N LEU A 56 -21.42 -40.15 34.80
CA LEU A 56 -22.05 -41.46 35.01
C LEU A 56 -21.82 -42.34 33.78
N PRO A 57 -21.67 -43.68 34.00
CA PRO A 57 -21.40 -44.58 32.89
C PRO A 57 -22.56 -44.68 31.90
N TYR A 58 -22.18 -45.00 30.65
CA TYR A 58 -23.19 -45.26 29.61
C TYR A 58 -24.16 -46.36 30.07
N PRO A 59 -25.50 -46.23 29.85
CA PRO A 59 -26.17 -45.28 28.99
C PRO A 59 -26.72 -44.00 29.70
N ILE A 60 -26.40 -43.76 30.98
CA ILE A 60 -26.96 -42.69 31.77
C ILE A 60 -26.45 -41.34 31.28
N GLN A 61 -25.13 -41.21 31.11
CA GLN A 61 -24.49 -40.02 30.58
C GLN A 61 -23.64 -40.34 29.37
N ASN A 62 -23.69 -39.44 28.35
CA ASN A 62 -22.83 -39.44 27.20
C ASN A 62 -22.08 -38.10 27.12
N ALA A 63 -20.80 -38.12 26.86
CA ALA A 63 -19.96 -36.94 26.64
C ALA A 63 -19.53 -36.93 25.17
N GLN A 64 -19.83 -35.83 24.48
CA GLN A 64 -19.41 -35.61 23.09
C GLN A 64 -18.44 -34.43 23.06
N THR A 65 -17.22 -34.65 22.56
CA THR A 65 -16.20 -33.61 22.43
C THR A 65 -16.39 -32.81 21.14
N VAL A 66 -16.22 -31.52 21.22
CA VAL A 66 -16.26 -30.59 20.10
C VAL A 66 -14.95 -29.81 20.08
N ASP A 67 -14.29 -29.82 18.95
CA ASP A 67 -13.08 -29.05 18.73
C ASP A 67 -13.43 -27.55 18.61
N MET A 68 -12.81 -26.74 19.48
CA MET A 68 -12.98 -25.29 19.57
C MET A 68 -11.95 -24.50 18.76
N THR A 69 -11.07 -25.18 18.05
CA THR A 69 -10.03 -24.53 17.23
C THR A 69 -10.63 -23.84 16.02
N THR A 70 -9.90 -22.85 15.50
CA THR A 70 -10.28 -22.19 14.26
C THR A 70 -10.06 -23.12 13.08
N ARG A 71 -11.11 -23.32 12.31
CA ARG A 71 -11.14 -24.17 11.10
C ARG A 71 -11.34 -23.30 9.88
N LYS A 72 -10.93 -23.83 8.72
CA LYS A 72 -11.13 -23.20 7.41
C LYS A 72 -12.19 -23.94 6.63
N LEU A 73 -13.19 -23.19 6.15
CA LEU A 73 -14.16 -23.65 5.17
C LEU A 73 -13.82 -23.02 3.82
N ARG A 74 -13.57 -23.81 2.82
CA ARG A 74 -13.22 -23.38 1.45
C ARG A 74 -14.47 -23.40 0.59
N ILE A 75 -14.65 -22.36 -0.23
CA ILE A 75 -15.76 -22.19 -1.16
C ILE A 75 -15.17 -21.84 -2.53
N GLY A 76 -15.65 -22.52 -3.56
CA GLY A 76 -15.20 -22.31 -4.95
C GLY A 76 -14.02 -23.19 -5.36
N TYR A 77 -13.35 -23.84 -4.43
CA TYR A 77 -12.23 -24.73 -4.74
C TYR A 77 -12.14 -25.93 -3.79
N SER A 78 -11.53 -27.01 -4.30
CA SER A 78 -11.22 -28.23 -3.54
C SER A 78 -9.76 -28.62 -3.75
N GLY A 79 -9.30 -29.64 -3.03
CA GLY A 79 -7.93 -30.13 -3.15
C GLY A 79 -6.97 -29.60 -2.09
N LYS A 80 -5.67 -29.88 -2.27
CA LYS A 80 -4.61 -29.40 -1.39
C LYS A 80 -4.22 -27.96 -1.75
N GLU A 81 -3.63 -27.26 -0.81
CA GLU A 81 -3.18 -25.87 -0.98
C GLU A 81 -2.19 -25.70 -2.16
N ASP A 82 -1.43 -26.76 -2.48
CA ASP A 82 -0.46 -26.78 -3.59
C ASP A 82 -1.08 -27.09 -4.97
N ASN A 83 -2.32 -27.59 -5.02
CA ASN A 83 -3.01 -27.91 -6.27
C ASN A 83 -4.53 -27.75 -6.08
N PRO A 84 -5.04 -26.52 -6.08
CA PRO A 84 -6.46 -26.26 -5.93
C PRO A 84 -7.20 -26.64 -7.24
N GLU A 85 -8.25 -27.43 -7.09
CA GLU A 85 -9.19 -27.70 -8.19
C GLU A 85 -10.38 -26.75 -8.04
N VAL A 86 -10.59 -25.90 -9.04
CA VAL A 86 -11.71 -24.94 -9.05
C VAL A 86 -13.01 -25.68 -9.26
N LYS A 87 -13.96 -25.45 -8.35
CA LYS A 87 -15.35 -25.90 -8.49
C LYS A 87 -16.16 -24.79 -9.14
N SER A 88 -16.25 -24.81 -10.45
CA SER A 88 -16.92 -23.77 -11.24
C SER A 88 -18.34 -23.48 -10.80
N ASP A 89 -19.11 -24.47 -10.34
CA ASP A 89 -20.48 -24.32 -9.88
C ASP A 89 -20.59 -23.48 -8.57
N GLU A 90 -19.56 -23.53 -7.73
CA GLU A 90 -19.49 -22.76 -6.50
C GLU A 90 -18.77 -21.41 -6.69
N ALA A 91 -17.74 -21.38 -7.55
CA ALA A 91 -16.87 -20.22 -7.79
C ALA A 91 -17.50 -19.18 -8.71
N SER A 92 -18.25 -19.62 -9.74
CA SER A 92 -18.81 -18.70 -10.74
C SER A 92 -19.97 -17.88 -10.18
N MET A 93 -19.84 -16.56 -10.26
CA MET A 93 -20.83 -15.59 -9.75
C MET A 93 -21.06 -14.48 -10.76
N ILE A 94 -22.24 -13.86 -10.71
CA ILE A 94 -22.60 -12.71 -11.53
C ILE A 94 -22.48 -11.47 -10.68
N THR A 95 -21.81 -10.46 -11.18
CA THR A 95 -21.61 -9.15 -10.54
C THR A 95 -22.79 -8.21 -10.81
N GLY A 96 -22.87 -7.10 -10.07
CA GLY A 96 -23.95 -6.10 -10.22
C GLY A 96 -23.94 -5.39 -11.58
N ASP A 97 -22.83 -5.40 -12.29
CA ASP A 97 -22.65 -4.89 -13.65
C ASP A 97 -22.74 -5.98 -14.74
N TYR A 98 -23.38 -7.11 -14.40
CA TYR A 98 -23.68 -8.25 -15.29
C TYR A 98 -22.46 -8.96 -15.88
N ASN A 99 -21.30 -8.86 -15.25
CA ASN A 99 -20.13 -9.65 -15.62
C ASN A 99 -20.12 -10.99 -14.86
N ILE A 100 -19.47 -11.99 -15.43
CA ILE A 100 -19.23 -13.27 -14.76
C ILE A 100 -17.80 -13.26 -14.22
N VAL A 101 -17.67 -13.60 -12.94
CA VAL A 101 -16.37 -13.74 -12.27
C VAL A 101 -16.30 -15.09 -11.57
N SER A 102 -15.10 -15.66 -11.51
CA SER A 102 -14.78 -16.80 -10.69
C SER A 102 -14.13 -16.28 -9.41
N VAL A 103 -14.77 -16.52 -8.26
CA VAL A 103 -14.28 -16.04 -6.97
C VAL A 103 -14.12 -17.21 -6.01
N ASP A 104 -12.90 -17.41 -5.59
CA ASP A 104 -12.51 -18.41 -4.61
C ASP A 104 -12.24 -17.73 -3.27
N PHE A 105 -12.85 -18.26 -2.21
CA PHE A 105 -12.67 -17.70 -0.90
C PHE A 105 -12.70 -18.76 0.20
N PHE A 106 -12.12 -18.44 1.34
CA PHE A 106 -12.22 -19.28 2.52
C PHE A 106 -12.67 -18.46 3.72
N ILE A 107 -13.30 -19.16 4.62
CA ILE A 107 -13.87 -18.62 5.85
C ILE A 107 -13.16 -19.27 7.02
N GLU A 108 -12.60 -18.46 7.89
CA GLU A 108 -12.09 -18.89 9.18
C GLU A 108 -13.21 -18.79 10.20
N TRP A 109 -13.51 -19.90 10.84
CA TRP A 109 -14.59 -19.99 11.79
C TRP A 109 -14.22 -20.90 12.95
N LYS A 110 -14.91 -20.76 14.06
CA LYS A 110 -14.78 -21.60 15.25
C LYS A 110 -16.13 -21.86 15.88
N VAL A 111 -16.22 -22.91 16.66
CA VAL A 111 -17.37 -23.15 17.50
C VAL A 111 -17.34 -22.16 18.68
N SER A 112 -18.41 -21.40 18.89
CA SER A 112 -18.57 -20.48 20.03
C SER A 112 -19.35 -21.11 21.17
N ASP A 113 -20.34 -21.93 20.83
CA ASP A 113 -21.18 -22.66 21.79
C ASP A 113 -21.31 -24.13 21.36
N PRO A 114 -20.60 -25.05 22.01
CA PRO A 114 -20.59 -26.46 21.62
C PRO A 114 -21.94 -27.12 21.84
N GLN A 115 -22.77 -26.65 22.76
CA GLN A 115 -24.11 -27.17 22.97
C GLN A 115 -25.00 -26.87 21.78
N LYS A 116 -25.03 -25.63 21.31
CA LYS A 116 -25.81 -25.21 20.15
C LYS A 116 -25.34 -25.88 18.87
N TYR A 117 -24.00 -26.01 18.73
CA TYR A 117 -23.40 -26.66 17.58
C TYR A 117 -23.81 -28.12 17.40
N LEU A 118 -23.93 -28.87 18.52
CA LEU A 118 -24.30 -30.30 18.48
C LEU A 118 -25.81 -30.54 18.42
N PHE A 119 -26.63 -29.64 18.97
CA PHE A 119 -28.04 -29.96 19.23
C PHE A 119 -29.05 -29.05 18.55
N ASN A 120 -28.65 -27.86 18.07
CA ASN A 120 -29.57 -26.97 17.37
C ASN A 120 -29.71 -27.31 15.88
N SER A 121 -28.74 -28.06 15.31
CA SER A 121 -28.79 -28.48 13.91
C SER A 121 -28.16 -29.85 13.72
N GLU A 122 -28.66 -30.60 12.77
CA GLU A 122 -28.12 -31.92 12.36
C GLU A 122 -26.83 -31.76 11.58
N ALA A 123 -26.67 -30.66 10.78
CA ALA A 123 -25.51 -30.43 9.92
C ALA A 123 -25.08 -28.94 9.94
N PRO A 124 -24.49 -28.46 11.05
CA PRO A 124 -24.09 -27.05 11.17
C PRO A 124 -23.06 -26.60 10.14
N ASP A 125 -22.16 -27.49 9.73
CA ASP A 125 -21.14 -27.22 8.70
C ASP A 125 -21.79 -26.98 7.33
N SER A 126 -22.87 -27.71 6.99
CA SER A 126 -23.59 -27.48 5.74
C SER A 126 -24.34 -26.14 5.76
N ILE A 127 -24.97 -25.80 6.89
CA ILE A 127 -25.63 -24.50 7.04
C ILE A 127 -24.62 -23.37 6.89
N LEU A 128 -23.44 -23.49 7.53
CA LEU A 128 -22.36 -22.50 7.39
C LEU A 128 -21.95 -22.34 5.92
N SER A 129 -21.77 -23.45 5.19
CA SER A 129 -21.42 -23.42 3.77
C SER A 129 -22.49 -22.73 2.91
N PHE A 130 -23.76 -23.05 3.12
CA PHE A 130 -24.86 -22.42 2.38
C PHE A 130 -25.01 -20.93 2.69
N VAL A 131 -24.90 -20.55 3.97
CA VAL A 131 -24.92 -19.14 4.38
C VAL A 131 -23.75 -18.38 3.77
N ALA A 132 -22.56 -18.99 3.73
CA ALA A 132 -21.37 -18.41 3.13
C ALA A 132 -21.55 -18.15 1.63
N GLN A 133 -22.00 -19.16 0.89
CA GLN A 133 -22.26 -19.03 -0.55
C GLN A 133 -23.35 -18.00 -0.84
N ALA A 134 -24.43 -18.00 -0.06
CA ALA A 134 -25.53 -17.04 -0.23
C ALA A 134 -25.06 -15.60 0.08
N ALA A 135 -24.32 -15.39 1.16
CA ALA A 135 -23.79 -14.08 1.53
C ALA A 135 -22.78 -13.56 0.48
N ALA A 136 -21.89 -14.44 -0.01
CA ALA A 136 -20.94 -14.07 -1.06
C ALA A 136 -21.67 -13.67 -2.35
N ARG A 137 -22.66 -14.46 -2.80
CA ARG A 137 -23.44 -14.13 -4.02
C ARG A 137 -24.23 -12.82 -3.87
N ASP A 138 -24.78 -12.52 -2.72
CA ASP A 138 -25.51 -11.27 -2.48
C ASP A 138 -24.58 -10.04 -2.55
N ILE A 139 -23.42 -10.10 -1.90
CA ILE A 139 -22.46 -8.99 -1.88
C ILE A 139 -21.77 -8.84 -3.24
N ILE A 140 -21.33 -9.92 -3.86
CA ILE A 140 -20.70 -9.92 -5.20
C ILE A 140 -21.71 -9.45 -6.26
N GLY A 141 -22.95 -9.93 -6.19
CA GLY A 141 -24.04 -9.52 -7.08
C GLY A 141 -24.46 -8.06 -6.95
N SER A 142 -24.09 -7.39 -5.87
CA SER A 142 -24.29 -5.95 -5.66
C SER A 142 -23.02 -5.10 -5.93
N SER A 143 -21.89 -5.74 -6.23
CA SER A 143 -20.59 -5.09 -6.46
C SER A 143 -20.24 -5.06 -7.93
N THR A 144 -19.38 -4.13 -8.35
CA THR A 144 -18.85 -4.10 -9.72
C THR A 144 -17.70 -5.08 -9.90
N VAL A 145 -17.45 -5.53 -11.12
CA VAL A 145 -16.32 -6.40 -11.44
C VAL A 145 -14.98 -5.74 -11.10
N ASP A 146 -14.88 -4.44 -11.29
CA ASP A 146 -13.68 -3.65 -11.00
C ASP A 146 -13.34 -3.68 -9.49
N ASP A 147 -14.35 -3.50 -8.62
CA ASP A 147 -14.18 -3.59 -7.16
C ASP A 147 -13.72 -4.98 -6.71
N ILE A 148 -14.25 -6.04 -7.36
CA ILE A 148 -13.92 -7.42 -7.01
C ILE A 148 -12.49 -7.78 -7.43
N LEU A 149 -12.06 -7.30 -8.61
CA LEU A 149 -10.74 -7.63 -9.16
C LEU A 149 -9.62 -6.76 -8.59
N THR A 150 -9.93 -5.55 -8.08
CA THR A 150 -8.92 -4.56 -7.68
C THR A 150 -8.96 -4.19 -6.20
N THR A 151 -9.27 -2.95 -5.88
CA THR A 151 -9.15 -2.36 -4.54
C THR A 151 -10.31 -2.66 -3.60
N GLY A 152 -11.45 -3.07 -4.12
CA GLY A 152 -12.68 -3.31 -3.35
C GLY A 152 -12.68 -4.61 -2.54
N LYS A 153 -11.71 -5.52 -2.76
CA LYS A 153 -11.65 -6.85 -2.11
C LYS A 153 -11.81 -6.79 -0.58
N MET A 154 -11.14 -5.86 0.09
CA MET A 154 -11.23 -5.76 1.57
C MET A 154 -12.62 -5.35 2.05
N THR A 155 -13.27 -4.43 1.34
CA THR A 155 -14.63 -4.00 1.65
C THR A 155 -15.63 -5.14 1.42
N ILE A 156 -15.49 -5.86 0.33
CA ILE A 156 -16.32 -7.02 -0.02
C ILE A 156 -16.17 -8.12 1.03
N GLN A 157 -14.95 -8.47 1.44
CA GLN A 157 -14.68 -9.44 2.51
C GLN A 157 -15.36 -9.04 3.82
N SER A 158 -15.25 -7.76 4.21
CA SER A 158 -15.88 -7.23 5.43
C SER A 158 -17.40 -7.30 5.37
N ASN A 159 -17.99 -6.97 4.22
CA ASN A 159 -19.44 -7.01 4.02
C ASN A 159 -19.95 -8.45 4.02
N ILE A 160 -19.24 -9.39 3.38
CA ILE A 160 -19.61 -10.83 3.43
C ILE A 160 -19.56 -11.31 4.87
N LYS A 161 -18.51 -11.00 5.63
CA LYS A 161 -18.40 -11.38 7.04
C LYS A 161 -19.55 -10.82 7.89
N ALA A 162 -19.89 -9.55 7.70
CA ALA A 162 -20.99 -8.90 8.42
C ALA A 162 -22.33 -9.59 8.14
N LEU A 163 -22.64 -9.81 6.85
CA LEU A 163 -23.89 -10.47 6.43
C LEU A 163 -23.96 -11.93 6.89
N MET A 164 -22.83 -12.66 6.83
CA MET A 164 -22.75 -14.02 7.38
C MET A 164 -23.03 -14.03 8.88
N THR A 165 -22.40 -13.11 9.63
CA THR A 165 -22.58 -13.04 11.10
C THR A 165 -24.02 -12.75 11.47
N GLU A 166 -24.67 -11.84 10.75
CA GLU A 166 -26.09 -11.52 10.93
C GLU A 166 -26.98 -12.76 10.70
N ARG A 167 -26.79 -13.45 9.57
CA ARG A 167 -27.58 -14.63 9.21
C ARG A 167 -27.35 -15.80 10.17
N LEU A 168 -26.08 -16.06 10.52
CA LEU A 168 -25.75 -17.16 11.46
C LEU A 168 -26.27 -16.91 12.86
N THR A 169 -26.37 -15.65 13.29
CA THR A 169 -27.03 -15.29 14.55
C THR A 169 -28.52 -15.68 14.54
N GLY A 170 -29.18 -15.52 13.40
CA GLY A 170 -30.58 -15.94 13.25
C GLY A 170 -30.79 -17.47 13.29
N TYR A 171 -29.81 -18.24 12.80
CA TYR A 171 -29.86 -19.72 12.84
C TYR A 171 -29.44 -20.32 14.19
N ASP A 172 -28.73 -19.55 15.01
CA ASP A 172 -28.30 -19.91 16.37
C ASP A 172 -27.62 -21.30 16.48
N ILE A 173 -26.74 -21.59 15.51
CA ILE A 173 -26.01 -22.87 15.40
C ILE A 173 -24.73 -22.95 16.23
N GLY A 174 -24.42 -21.94 17.07
CA GLY A 174 -23.25 -21.94 17.94
C GLY A 174 -21.92 -21.79 17.22
N VAL A 175 -21.90 -21.20 16.01
CA VAL A 175 -20.71 -20.95 15.18
C VAL A 175 -20.40 -19.46 15.14
N GLN A 176 -19.13 -19.12 15.17
CA GLN A 176 -18.63 -17.75 15.02
C GLN A 176 -17.68 -17.66 13.83
N VAL A 177 -17.96 -16.75 12.91
CA VAL A 177 -17.04 -16.41 11.81
C VAL A 177 -15.94 -15.49 12.34
N THR A 178 -14.70 -15.91 12.17
CA THR A 178 -13.51 -15.14 12.59
C THR A 178 -13.08 -14.21 11.48
N ASP A 179 -12.96 -14.73 10.26
CA ASP A 179 -12.53 -13.94 9.11
C ASP A 179 -13.06 -14.54 7.80
N VAL A 180 -13.11 -13.70 6.74
CA VAL A 180 -13.44 -14.09 5.37
C VAL A 180 -12.38 -13.55 4.46
N LYS A 181 -11.76 -14.42 3.67
CA LYS A 181 -10.68 -14.03 2.75
C LYS A 181 -10.95 -14.53 1.35
N ILE A 182 -10.97 -13.62 0.39
CA ILE A 182 -10.94 -13.95 -1.02
C ILE A 182 -9.52 -14.38 -1.36
N GLN A 183 -9.37 -15.61 -1.84
CA GLN A 183 -8.09 -16.17 -2.24
C GLN A 183 -7.75 -15.70 -3.65
N ASP A 184 -8.69 -15.91 -4.57
CA ASP A 184 -8.55 -15.45 -5.94
C ASP A 184 -9.87 -14.93 -6.49
N ALA A 185 -9.78 -14.01 -7.44
CA ALA A 185 -10.91 -13.49 -8.18
C ALA A 185 -10.43 -13.22 -9.61
N GLU A 186 -10.93 -14.00 -10.53
CA GLU A 186 -10.52 -13.97 -11.93
C GLU A 186 -11.73 -13.92 -12.87
N PRO A 187 -11.59 -13.35 -14.06
CA PRO A 187 -12.57 -13.51 -15.13
C PRO A 187 -12.69 -14.98 -15.55
N PRO A 188 -13.85 -15.41 -16.08
CA PRO A 188 -14.16 -16.84 -16.29
C PRO A 188 -13.29 -17.50 -17.37
N THR A 189 -12.70 -16.73 -18.28
CA THR A 189 -11.81 -17.26 -19.34
C THR A 189 -10.55 -16.42 -19.49
N ALA A 190 -9.47 -17.06 -19.97
CA ALA A 190 -8.19 -16.39 -20.22
C ALA A 190 -8.31 -15.24 -21.24
N GLU A 191 -9.21 -15.34 -22.20
CA GLU A 191 -9.45 -14.32 -23.23
C GLU A 191 -10.08 -13.06 -22.60
N VAL A 192 -11.08 -13.24 -21.73
CA VAL A 192 -11.71 -12.14 -20.99
C VAL A 192 -10.69 -11.51 -20.02
N SER A 193 -9.88 -12.32 -19.36
CA SER A 193 -8.79 -11.83 -18.49
C SER A 193 -7.77 -10.97 -19.25
N ALA A 194 -7.40 -11.37 -20.48
CA ALA A 194 -6.52 -10.58 -21.33
C ALA A 194 -7.15 -9.23 -21.72
N ALA A 195 -8.44 -9.22 -22.10
CA ALA A 195 -9.16 -8.00 -22.43
C ALA A 195 -9.25 -7.03 -21.23
N PHE A 196 -9.52 -7.52 -20.01
CA PHE A 196 -9.48 -6.69 -18.80
C PHE A 196 -8.10 -6.10 -18.53
N LYS A 197 -7.03 -6.87 -18.72
CA LYS A 197 -5.65 -6.37 -18.58
C LYS A 197 -5.32 -5.29 -19.59
N GLU A 198 -5.82 -5.40 -20.83
CA GLU A 198 -5.64 -4.36 -21.86
C GLU A 198 -6.35 -3.05 -21.45
N VAL A 199 -7.59 -3.14 -20.95
CA VAL A 199 -8.33 -1.97 -20.46
C VAL A 199 -7.62 -1.31 -19.29
N GLU A 200 -7.14 -2.10 -18.32
CA GLU A 200 -6.39 -1.58 -17.16
C GLU A 200 -5.07 -0.92 -17.59
N THR A 201 -4.36 -1.55 -18.52
CA THR A 201 -3.15 -0.97 -19.13
C THR A 201 -3.45 0.36 -19.82
N ALA A 202 -4.55 0.43 -20.58
CA ALA A 202 -4.97 1.68 -21.24
C ALA A 202 -5.35 2.78 -20.23
N LYS A 203 -6.04 2.44 -19.13
CA LYS A 203 -6.34 3.38 -18.05
C LYS A 203 -5.05 3.92 -17.40
N GLN A 204 -4.10 3.05 -17.08
CA GLN A 204 -2.81 3.44 -16.51
C GLN A 204 -1.99 4.32 -17.45
N GLN A 205 -2.00 4.01 -18.76
CA GLN A 205 -1.36 4.86 -19.77
C GLN A 205 -2.00 6.24 -19.86
N MET A 206 -3.33 6.31 -19.80
CA MET A 206 -4.06 7.58 -19.77
C MET A 206 -3.70 8.41 -18.53
N GLU A 207 -3.71 7.80 -17.35
CA GLU A 207 -3.30 8.49 -16.10
C GLU A 207 -1.85 8.95 -16.14
N THR A 208 -0.95 8.13 -16.68
CA THR A 208 0.47 8.48 -16.86
C THR A 208 0.59 9.70 -17.78
N ALA A 209 -0.10 9.71 -18.92
CA ALA A 209 -0.07 10.83 -19.86
C ALA A 209 -0.61 12.12 -19.23
N ILE A 210 -1.69 12.05 -18.44
CA ILE A 210 -2.24 13.19 -17.69
C ILE A 210 -1.23 13.70 -16.66
N ASN A 211 -0.60 12.81 -15.91
CA ASN A 211 0.39 13.16 -14.90
C ASN A 211 1.65 13.78 -15.52
N GLU A 212 2.14 13.24 -16.64
CA GLU A 212 3.25 13.83 -17.41
C GLU A 212 2.91 15.20 -17.95
N ALA A 213 1.69 15.40 -18.51
CA ALA A 213 1.24 16.69 -18.97
C ALA A 213 1.13 17.72 -17.84
N ASN A 214 0.64 17.31 -16.67
CA ASN A 214 0.58 18.17 -15.49
C ASN A 214 1.98 18.51 -14.96
N ALA A 215 2.90 17.56 -14.92
CA ALA A 215 4.30 17.79 -14.54
C ALA A 215 5.00 18.75 -15.51
N TYR A 216 4.79 18.56 -16.82
CA TYR A 216 5.29 19.47 -17.85
C TYR A 216 4.74 20.90 -17.67
N LYS A 217 3.43 21.03 -17.49
CA LYS A 217 2.77 22.32 -17.21
C LYS A 217 3.35 22.99 -15.96
N ALA A 218 3.51 22.23 -14.87
CA ALA A 218 4.04 22.73 -13.60
C ALA A 218 5.53 23.14 -13.71
N SER A 219 6.26 22.60 -14.66
CA SER A 219 7.67 22.97 -14.93
C SER A 219 7.77 24.20 -15.86
N VAL A 220 7.04 24.20 -16.98
CA VAL A 220 7.21 25.19 -18.05
C VAL A 220 6.62 26.55 -17.68
N ILE A 221 5.43 26.57 -17.09
CA ILE A 221 4.77 27.86 -16.76
C ILE A 221 5.57 28.68 -15.75
N PRO A 222 6.04 28.16 -14.61
CA PRO A 222 6.85 28.94 -13.69
C PRO A 222 8.18 29.40 -14.31
N LYS A 223 8.79 28.55 -15.15
CA LYS A 223 10.03 28.91 -15.84
C LYS A 223 9.80 30.07 -16.81
N ALA A 224 8.74 30.02 -17.63
CA ALA A 224 8.42 31.10 -18.54
C ALA A 224 8.11 32.42 -17.80
N ASN A 225 7.42 32.34 -16.67
CA ASN A 225 7.16 33.51 -15.82
C ASN A 225 8.47 34.06 -15.24
N ALA A 226 9.34 33.20 -14.73
CA ALA A 226 10.64 33.63 -14.20
C ALA A 226 11.52 34.26 -15.28
N ASP A 227 11.54 33.71 -16.50
CA ASP A 227 12.27 34.27 -17.62
C ASP A 227 11.70 35.65 -18.03
N ALA A 228 10.39 35.81 -18.05
CA ALA A 228 9.73 37.08 -18.29
C ALA A 228 10.05 38.14 -17.22
N ASP A 229 9.94 37.76 -15.93
CA ASP A 229 10.28 38.64 -14.81
C ASP A 229 11.76 39.03 -14.86
N LYS A 230 12.66 38.12 -15.23
CA LYS A 230 14.06 38.40 -15.41
C LYS A 230 14.29 39.47 -16.48
N ILE A 231 13.68 39.33 -17.66
CA ILE A 231 13.79 40.31 -18.75
C ILE A 231 13.33 41.70 -18.28
N ILE A 232 12.22 41.77 -17.56
CA ILE A 232 11.67 43.03 -17.02
C ILE A 232 12.69 43.66 -16.03
N LYS A 233 13.21 42.83 -15.10
CA LYS A 233 14.17 43.29 -14.09
C LYS A 233 15.51 43.73 -14.69
N ASP A 234 15.99 43.02 -15.69
CA ASP A 234 17.18 43.39 -16.41
C ASP A 234 17.01 44.74 -17.17
N ALA A 235 15.82 44.99 -17.76
CA ALA A 235 15.47 46.26 -18.39
C ALA A 235 15.35 47.42 -17.39
N GLU A 236 14.74 47.19 -16.24
CA GLU A 236 14.64 48.18 -15.14
C GLU A 236 16.04 48.53 -14.63
N ALA A 237 16.91 47.52 -14.35
CA ALA A 237 18.27 47.71 -13.89
C ALA A 237 19.10 48.51 -14.92
N TYR A 238 18.98 48.18 -16.21
CA TYR A 238 19.62 48.91 -17.28
C TYR A 238 19.21 50.37 -17.33
N THR A 239 17.92 50.64 -17.13
CA THR A 239 17.37 52.02 -17.10
C THR A 239 17.94 52.81 -15.91
N GLU A 240 17.97 52.18 -14.72
CA GLU A 240 18.61 52.82 -13.54
C GLU A 240 20.09 53.07 -13.74
N GLU A 241 20.83 52.08 -14.26
CA GLU A 241 22.25 52.20 -14.56
C GLU A 241 22.52 53.36 -15.50
N ARG A 242 21.77 53.46 -16.61
CA ARG A 242 21.94 54.56 -17.58
C ARG A 242 21.57 55.92 -17.02
N THR A 243 20.52 55.96 -16.20
CA THR A 243 20.12 57.22 -15.55
C THR A 243 21.16 57.65 -14.53
N ASN A 244 21.66 56.74 -13.74
CA ASN A 244 22.69 57.00 -12.74
C ASN A 244 24.02 57.40 -13.41
N GLU A 245 24.42 56.73 -14.50
CA GLU A 245 25.58 57.07 -15.29
C GLU A 245 25.47 58.49 -15.88
N ALA A 246 24.31 58.78 -16.53
CA ALA A 246 24.10 60.12 -17.10
C ALA A 246 24.10 61.23 -16.01
N THR A 247 23.46 60.94 -14.86
CA THR A 247 23.42 61.86 -13.71
C THR A 247 24.83 62.04 -13.13
N GLY A 248 25.59 60.97 -13.02
CA GLY A 248 26.99 60.99 -12.57
C GLY A 248 27.86 61.83 -13.51
N GLN A 249 27.76 61.61 -14.83
CA GLN A 249 28.47 62.39 -15.84
C GLN A 249 28.12 63.87 -15.82
N ALA A 250 26.80 64.20 -15.71
CA ALA A 250 26.35 65.57 -15.60
C ALA A 250 26.87 66.29 -14.35
N SER A 251 26.89 65.56 -13.22
CA SER A 251 27.42 66.08 -11.95
C SER A 251 28.93 66.26 -12.01
N LYS A 252 29.65 65.31 -12.61
CA LYS A 252 31.10 65.43 -12.87
C LYS A 252 31.41 66.62 -13.76
N PHE A 253 30.67 66.80 -14.84
CA PHE A 253 30.82 67.96 -15.73
C PHE A 253 30.59 69.28 -14.99
N SER A 254 29.50 69.39 -14.22
CA SER A 254 29.19 70.58 -13.45
C SER A 254 30.24 70.93 -12.41
N ALA A 255 30.81 69.92 -11.73
CA ALA A 255 31.86 70.10 -10.77
C ALA A 255 33.19 70.60 -11.48
N ILE A 256 33.57 69.95 -12.57
CA ILE A 256 34.72 70.35 -13.36
C ILE A 256 34.53 71.75 -13.94
N TYR A 257 33.33 72.09 -14.44
CA TYR A 257 33.03 73.43 -14.97
C TYR A 257 33.14 74.51 -13.89
N THR A 258 32.70 74.24 -12.68
CA THR A 258 32.79 75.15 -11.54
C THR A 258 34.26 75.43 -11.19
N GLU A 259 35.12 74.42 -11.14
CA GLU A 259 36.55 74.55 -10.90
C GLU A 259 37.29 75.25 -12.10
N TYR A 260 36.87 74.92 -13.33
CA TYR A 260 37.36 75.57 -14.52
C TYR A 260 37.07 77.07 -14.51
N SER A 261 35.86 77.46 -14.12
CA SER A 261 35.47 78.89 -14.07
C SER A 261 36.27 79.67 -13.04
N ARG A 262 36.80 79.03 -11.96
CA ARG A 262 37.58 79.67 -10.93
C ARG A 262 39.07 79.79 -11.39
N ASN A 263 39.68 78.78 -12.00
CA ASN A 263 41.03 78.73 -12.42
C ASN A 263 41.23 77.98 -13.75
N PRO A 264 40.97 78.62 -14.91
CA PRO A 264 40.94 77.93 -16.22
C PRO A 264 42.31 77.30 -16.62
N ALA A 265 43.40 77.95 -16.37
CA ALA A 265 44.76 77.47 -16.82
C ALA A 265 45.23 76.19 -16.04
N VAL A 266 44.91 76.10 -14.74
CA VAL A 266 45.27 74.98 -13.88
C VAL A 266 44.38 73.76 -14.18
N THR A 267 43.06 74.01 -14.28
CA THR A 267 42.12 72.97 -14.55
C THR A 267 42.27 72.33 -15.91
N LYS A 268 42.59 73.13 -16.96
CA LYS A 268 42.85 72.61 -18.28
C LYS A 268 44.11 71.71 -18.29
N LYS A 269 45.18 72.08 -17.57
CA LYS A 269 46.41 71.29 -17.49
C LYS A 269 46.18 70.00 -16.73
N ARG A 270 45.40 70.03 -15.65
CA ARG A 270 45.05 68.86 -14.88
C ARG A 270 44.23 67.89 -15.75
N MET A 271 43.15 68.32 -16.41
CA MET A 271 42.28 67.47 -17.26
C MET A 271 43.13 66.86 -18.42
N TYR A 272 44.13 67.60 -18.97
CA TYR A 272 44.98 67.06 -20.00
C TYR A 272 45.87 65.92 -19.46
N LEU A 273 46.40 66.10 -18.25
CA LEU A 273 47.22 65.05 -17.62
C LEU A 273 46.41 63.84 -17.25
N GLU A 274 45.19 64.02 -16.70
CA GLU A 274 44.23 62.94 -16.39
C GLU A 274 43.83 62.18 -17.66
N MET A 275 43.56 62.85 -18.77
CA MET A 275 43.26 62.20 -20.05
C MET A 275 44.45 61.38 -20.55
N LEU A 276 45.70 61.90 -20.40
CA LEU A 276 46.92 61.14 -20.77
C LEU A 276 47.11 59.93 -19.88
N GLU A 277 46.80 60.03 -18.58
CA GLU A 277 46.90 58.94 -17.61
C GLU A 277 45.88 57.86 -17.91
N GLU A 278 44.69 58.20 -18.38
CA GLU A 278 43.59 57.27 -18.77
C GLU A 278 43.87 56.64 -20.16
N ALA A 279 44.46 57.39 -21.10
CA ALA A 279 44.69 56.92 -22.47
C ALA A 279 46.01 56.08 -22.62
N LEU A 280 46.95 56.23 -21.69
CA LEU A 280 48.29 55.59 -21.77
C LEU A 280 48.43 54.24 -20.98
N PRO A 281 47.49 53.71 -20.20
CA PRO A 281 47.71 52.43 -19.55
C PRO A 281 47.91 51.35 -20.63
N GLY A 282 49.11 50.85 -20.76
CA GLY A 282 49.49 49.78 -21.70
C GLY A 282 50.30 50.27 -22.94
N VAL A 283 50.51 51.56 -23.10
CA VAL A 283 51.37 52.08 -24.18
C VAL A 283 52.83 51.91 -23.75
N LYS A 284 53.59 51.12 -24.48
CA LYS A 284 55.08 51.04 -24.31
C LYS A 284 55.69 52.30 -24.80
N VAL A 285 56.16 53.15 -23.87
CA VAL A 285 56.90 54.41 -24.20
C VAL A 285 58.36 54.06 -24.46
N TYR A 286 58.85 54.29 -25.67
CA TYR A 286 60.24 54.20 -26.01
C TYR A 286 60.84 55.61 -25.95
N ILE A 287 61.70 55.83 -24.97
CA ILE A 287 62.44 57.11 -24.87
C ILE A 287 63.78 56.96 -25.64
N ASN A 288 63.90 57.71 -26.75
CA ASN A 288 65.18 57.77 -27.45
C ASN A 288 66.00 58.99 -26.95
N ALA A 289 67.11 58.70 -26.26
CA ALA A 289 67.93 59.68 -25.60
C ALA A 289 69.18 60.08 -26.45
N THR A 290 69.20 59.82 -27.76
CA THR A 290 70.36 60.10 -28.63
C THR A 290 70.17 61.34 -29.47
N GLU A 291 71.02 62.36 -29.30
CA GLU A 291 71.19 63.52 -30.19
C GLU A 291 71.86 63.06 -31.47
N GLY A 292 71.11 62.82 -32.55
CA GLY A 292 71.59 62.45 -33.87
C GLY A 292 70.63 61.47 -34.53
N GLY A 293 70.25 61.83 -35.74
CA GLY A 293 69.21 61.14 -36.52
C GLY A 293 69.42 59.63 -36.58
N THR A 294 68.50 58.90 -35.96
CA THR A 294 68.50 57.44 -35.95
C THR A 294 67.22 56.93 -36.60
N ASN A 295 67.43 55.97 -37.51
CA ASN A 295 66.36 55.18 -38.09
C ASN A 295 65.63 54.35 -36.97
N THR A 296 64.49 54.73 -36.59
CA THR A 296 63.71 53.99 -35.59
C THR A 296 63.11 52.76 -36.26
N VAL A 297 63.71 51.59 -36.03
CA VAL A 297 63.17 50.32 -36.42
C VAL A 297 62.15 49.88 -35.31
N LEU A 298 60.88 50.08 -35.53
CA LEU A 298 59.83 49.53 -34.67
C LEU A 298 59.75 48.05 -34.93
N PRO A 299 59.92 47.18 -33.95
CA PRO A 299 59.65 45.72 -34.12
C PRO A 299 58.20 45.46 -34.38
N LEU A 300 57.91 45.14 -35.65
CA LEU A 300 56.55 44.80 -36.13
C LEU A 300 56.04 43.48 -35.60
N GLU A 301 56.79 42.72 -34.81
CA GLU A 301 56.41 41.39 -34.33
C GLU A 301 55.19 41.36 -33.38
N SER A 302 54.85 42.47 -32.72
CA SER A 302 53.73 42.52 -31.81
C SER A 302 52.35 42.81 -32.47
N ILE A 303 52.39 43.28 -33.72
CA ILE A 303 51.17 43.62 -34.48
C ILE A 303 50.57 42.38 -35.23
N VAL A 304 51.45 41.42 -35.57
CA VAL A 304 51.07 40.26 -36.37
C VAL A 304 50.47 39.11 -35.51
N LYS A 305 50.68 39.11 -34.19
CA LYS A 305 50.13 38.04 -33.28
C LYS A 305 48.73 38.31 -32.73
N GLY A 306 48.13 39.42 -33.09
CA GLY A 306 46.75 39.77 -32.63
C GLY A 306 45.61 39.24 -33.50
N GLY A 307 45.93 38.48 -34.54
CA GLY A 307 44.91 38.05 -35.53
C GLY A 307 44.75 36.56 -35.66
N SER A 308 44.70 35.82 -34.55
CA SER A 308 44.26 34.42 -34.62
C SER A 308 43.56 34.07 -33.33
N ALA A 309 42.26 34.02 -33.38
CA ALA A 309 41.55 33.20 -32.46
C ALA A 309 40.07 33.09 -32.71
N ASN A 310 39.82 31.95 -32.80
CA ASN A 310 38.69 31.16 -32.35
C ASN A 310 37.41 31.27 -33.16
N GLY A 311 37.29 30.16 -33.85
CA GLY A 311 36.01 29.61 -34.26
C GLY A 311 35.28 28.95 -33.08
#